data_6bb076bed61800d7ada83b6c711f5313
#
_entry.id   6bb076bed61800d7ada83b6c711f5313
#
_cell.length_a   1.000
_cell.length_b   1.000
_cell.length_c   1.000
_cell.angle_alpha   90.00
_cell.angle_beta   90.00
_cell.angle_gamma   90.00
#
_symmetry.space_group_name_H-M   'P 1'
#
loop_
_entity.id
_entity.type
_entity.pdbx_description
1 polymer ?
#
loop_
_entity_poly.entity_id
_entity_poly.type
_entity_poly.pdbx_seq_one_letter_code
_entity_poly.pdbx_strand_id
1 'polypeptide(L)'
;LGDVYKRQHQYMLKAGMMRKVSNGLYAFLPLALRSIRKVEDIVREEMNAIGSQEILMPITQPAEIWKQSERWDVYGEEMFKLNDRHGHEYCLGPTHEELVTVLTKMDTSSYKQLPVSLYQIQNKYRDEKRPRFGLMRSREFIMKDAYTFDMDEEGLDRQYHLMLSLIHISE
;
A
#
# COMPACT_ATOMS: atom_id res chain seq x y z
N LEU A 1 -8.34 13.35 19.22
CA LEU A 1 -7.72 12.29 18.40
C LEU A 1 -6.19 12.20 18.64
N GLY A 2 -5.43 13.32 18.61
CA GLY A 2 -3.96 13.29 18.78
C GLY A 2 -3.47 12.64 20.08
N ASP A 3 -4.16 12.79 21.18
CA ASP A 3 -3.79 12.19 22.47
C ASP A 3 -4.05 10.68 22.53
N VAL A 4 -5.06 10.18 21.84
CA VAL A 4 -5.35 8.74 21.73
C VAL A 4 -4.21 8.04 21.02
N TYR A 5 -3.79 8.51 19.85
CA TYR A 5 -2.70 7.93 19.08
C TYR A 5 -1.34 8.01 19.82
N LYS A 6 -1.12 9.07 20.59
CA LYS A 6 0.07 9.17 21.44
C LYS A 6 0.09 8.12 22.53
N ARG A 7 -1.05 7.84 23.17
CA ARG A 7 -1.18 6.76 24.17
C ARG A 7 -1.00 5.38 23.54
N GLN A 8 -1.61 5.12 22.37
CA GLN A 8 -1.44 3.88 21.62
C GLN A 8 0.04 3.60 21.35
N HIS A 9 0.76 4.56 20.81
CA HIS A 9 2.20 4.45 20.56
C HIS A 9 2.98 4.10 21.83
N GLN A 10 2.69 4.78 22.94
CA GLN A 10 3.35 4.51 24.23
C GLN A 10 3.08 3.09 24.75
N TYR A 11 1.84 2.62 24.63
CA TYR A 11 1.48 1.27 25.04
C TYR A 11 2.15 0.20 24.17
N MET A 12 2.22 0.37 22.87
CA MET A 12 2.91 -0.56 21.98
C MET A 12 4.40 -0.66 22.30
N LEU A 13 5.06 0.46 22.61
CA LEU A 13 6.46 0.45 23.05
C LEU A 13 6.64 -0.26 24.40
N LYS A 14 5.79 0.05 25.40
CA LYS A 14 5.83 -0.57 26.74
C LYS A 14 5.54 -2.06 26.71
N ALA A 15 4.58 -2.48 25.89
CA ALA A 15 4.22 -3.88 25.69
C ALA A 15 5.28 -4.70 24.92
N GLY A 16 6.36 -4.08 24.46
CA GLY A 16 7.37 -4.79 23.68
C GLY A 16 6.90 -5.22 22.29
N MET A 17 5.91 -4.54 21.73
CA MET A 17 5.40 -4.86 20.40
C MET A 17 6.30 -4.30 19.29
N MET A 18 6.91 -3.15 19.51
CA MET A 18 7.78 -2.50 18.51
C MET A 18 8.93 -1.74 19.14
N ARG A 19 9.93 -1.39 18.32
CA ARG A 19 11.04 -0.51 18.69
C ARG A 19 11.25 0.54 17.62
N LYS A 20 11.51 1.76 18.04
CA LYS A 20 11.90 2.85 17.13
C LYS A 20 13.34 2.63 16.67
N VAL A 21 13.56 2.53 15.37
CA VAL A 21 14.89 2.42 14.74
C VAL A 21 15.37 3.82 14.38
N SER A 22 14.51 4.61 13.75
CA SER A 22 14.78 6.00 13.39
C SER A 22 13.46 6.78 13.39
N ASN A 23 13.51 8.06 13.05
CA ASN A 23 12.30 8.86 12.98
C ASN A 23 11.37 8.38 11.86
N GLY A 24 10.18 7.88 12.24
CA GLY A 24 9.21 7.30 11.31
C GLY A 24 9.54 5.86 10.86
N LEU A 25 10.55 5.20 11.46
CA LEU A 25 10.91 3.81 11.15
C LEU A 25 10.85 2.96 12.41
N TYR A 26 10.14 1.84 12.34
CA TYR A 26 9.89 0.94 13.47
C TYR A 26 10.16 -0.50 13.10
N ALA A 27 10.82 -1.22 14.00
CA ALA A 27 10.91 -2.67 13.94
C ALA A 27 9.75 -3.29 14.72
N PHE A 28 9.02 -4.21 14.10
CA PHE A 28 7.98 -5.00 14.75
C PHE A 28 8.61 -6.21 15.46
N LEU A 29 8.30 -6.37 16.74
CA LEU A 29 8.74 -7.49 17.54
C LEU A 29 7.74 -8.67 17.42
N PRO A 30 8.08 -9.88 17.90
CA PRO A 30 7.29 -11.08 17.63
C PRO A 30 5.79 -10.97 17.96
N LEU A 31 5.42 -10.27 19.03
CA LEU A 31 4.01 -10.08 19.40
C LEU A 31 3.26 -9.22 18.38
N ALA A 32 3.86 -8.11 17.96
CA ALA A 32 3.28 -7.25 16.93
C ALA A 32 3.18 -7.98 15.59
N LEU A 33 4.22 -8.71 15.21
CA LEU A 33 4.21 -9.45 13.94
C LEU A 33 3.10 -10.50 13.90
N ARG A 34 2.85 -11.21 15.01
CA ARG A 34 1.72 -12.14 15.11
C ARG A 34 0.38 -11.44 14.97
N SER A 35 0.24 -10.25 15.54
CA SER A 35 -0.98 -9.44 15.44
C SER A 35 -1.18 -8.94 14.00
N ILE A 36 -0.12 -8.43 13.37
CA ILE A 36 -0.15 -7.98 11.96
C ILE A 36 -0.60 -9.12 11.04
N ARG A 37 0.00 -10.32 11.17
CA ARG A 37 -0.37 -11.49 10.35
C ARG A 37 -1.85 -11.88 10.50
N LYS A 38 -2.40 -11.81 11.71
CA LYS A 38 -3.84 -12.05 11.91
C LYS A 38 -4.72 -11.02 11.19
N VAL A 39 -4.32 -9.75 11.23
CA VAL A 39 -5.04 -8.70 10.49
C VAL A 39 -4.91 -8.92 8.98
N GLU A 40 -3.71 -9.27 8.51
CA GLU A 40 -3.48 -9.61 7.10
C GLU A 40 -4.36 -10.79 6.65
N ASP A 41 -4.50 -11.83 7.48
CA ASP A 41 -5.32 -13.00 7.17
C ASP A 41 -6.80 -12.63 7.06
N ILE A 42 -7.34 -11.82 7.98
CA ILE A 42 -8.71 -11.29 7.91
C ILE A 42 -8.91 -10.50 6.61
N VAL A 43 -7.98 -9.61 6.30
CA VAL A 43 -8.04 -8.81 5.07
C VAL A 43 -8.02 -9.70 3.83
N ARG A 44 -7.21 -10.77 3.79
CA ARG A 44 -7.18 -11.73 2.68
C ARG A 44 -8.51 -12.46 2.53
N GLU A 45 -9.08 -12.94 3.62
CA GLU A 45 -10.38 -13.62 3.62
C GLU A 45 -11.45 -12.73 2.98
N GLU A 46 -11.56 -11.48 3.42
CA GLU A 46 -12.54 -10.53 2.91
C GLU A 46 -12.28 -10.14 1.44
N MET A 47 -11.04 -9.88 1.07
CA MET A 47 -10.68 -9.54 -0.32
C MET A 47 -10.96 -10.71 -1.28
N ASN A 48 -10.65 -11.94 -0.87
CA ASN A 48 -10.93 -13.14 -1.66
C ASN A 48 -12.44 -13.39 -1.77
N ALA A 49 -13.22 -13.10 -0.71
CA ALA A 49 -14.67 -13.27 -0.71
C ALA A 49 -15.38 -12.40 -1.76
N ILE A 50 -14.85 -11.21 -2.07
CA ILE A 50 -15.37 -10.34 -3.14
C ILE A 50 -14.77 -10.65 -4.51
N GLY A 51 -13.96 -11.71 -4.63
CA GLY A 51 -13.37 -12.16 -5.91
C GLY A 51 -12.12 -11.38 -6.34
N SER A 52 -11.52 -10.58 -5.46
CA SER A 52 -10.24 -9.92 -5.73
C SER A 52 -9.08 -10.90 -5.60
N GLN A 53 -8.05 -10.76 -6.43
CA GLN A 53 -6.90 -11.66 -6.48
C GLN A 53 -5.66 -11.02 -5.87
N GLU A 54 -4.97 -11.75 -4.98
CA GLU A 54 -3.73 -11.26 -4.37
C GLU A 54 -2.57 -11.35 -5.36
N ILE A 55 -1.83 -10.26 -5.48
CA ILE A 55 -0.57 -10.17 -6.23
C ILE A 55 0.53 -9.61 -5.33
N LEU A 56 1.77 -9.73 -5.75
CA LEU A 56 2.91 -9.11 -5.08
C LEU A 56 3.77 -8.38 -6.10
N MET A 57 3.75 -7.06 -6.04
CA MET A 57 4.51 -6.21 -6.95
C MET A 57 5.83 -5.75 -6.32
N PRO A 58 6.87 -5.45 -7.14
CA PRO A 58 8.11 -4.87 -6.63
C PRO A 58 7.88 -3.55 -5.88
N ILE A 59 8.61 -3.36 -4.79
CA ILE A 59 8.63 -2.09 -4.06
C ILE A 59 9.41 -1.03 -4.83
N THR A 60 10.56 -1.46 -5.43
CA THR A 60 11.37 -0.57 -6.27
C THR A 60 10.73 -0.43 -7.62
N GLN A 61 10.39 0.77 -7.99
CA GLN A 61 9.69 1.09 -9.23
C GLN A 61 10.54 1.99 -10.12
N PRO A 62 10.61 1.71 -11.45
CA PRO A 62 11.35 2.55 -12.38
C PRO A 62 10.70 3.92 -12.54
N ALA A 63 11.51 4.97 -12.69
CA ALA A 63 11.03 6.33 -12.85
C ALA A 63 10.18 6.53 -14.11
N GLU A 64 10.41 5.72 -15.14
CA GLU A 64 9.73 5.82 -16.43
C GLU A 64 8.21 5.72 -16.31
N ILE A 65 7.68 4.81 -15.50
CA ILE A 65 6.23 4.64 -15.32
C ILE A 65 5.61 5.86 -14.62
N TRP A 66 6.35 6.48 -13.70
CA TRP A 66 5.94 7.69 -12.99
C TRP A 66 6.04 8.95 -13.86
N LYS A 67 7.04 8.99 -14.76
CA LYS A 67 7.17 10.06 -15.78
C LYS A 67 6.06 9.95 -16.81
N GLN A 68 5.67 8.75 -17.20
CA GLN A 68 4.57 8.50 -18.12
C GLN A 68 3.22 8.97 -17.57
N SER A 69 2.99 8.86 -16.27
CA SER A 69 1.79 9.38 -15.59
C SER A 69 1.89 10.85 -15.20
N GLU A 70 3.03 11.51 -15.50
CA GLU A 70 3.35 12.90 -15.13
C GLU A 70 3.40 13.13 -13.59
N ARG A 71 3.45 12.04 -12.79
CA ARG A 71 3.44 12.12 -11.31
C ARG A 71 4.84 12.15 -10.69
N TRP A 72 5.91 11.93 -11.46
CA TRP A 72 7.28 11.87 -10.94
C TRP A 72 7.70 13.14 -10.18
N ASP A 73 7.36 14.31 -10.74
CA ASP A 73 7.70 15.59 -10.12
C ASP A 73 6.58 16.11 -9.20
N VAL A 74 5.33 15.82 -9.54
CA VAL A 74 4.16 16.22 -8.75
C VAL A 74 4.14 15.57 -7.38
N TYR A 75 4.60 14.30 -7.26
CA TYR A 75 4.70 13.61 -5.97
C TYR A 75 5.73 14.26 -5.04
N GLY A 76 6.72 14.94 -5.59
CA GLY A 76 7.65 15.83 -4.91
C GLY A 76 8.61 15.12 -3.95
N GLU A 77 8.86 15.79 -2.81
CA GLU A 77 9.83 15.38 -1.79
C GLU A 77 9.37 14.17 -0.95
N GLU A 78 8.09 13.77 -1.01
CA GLU A 78 7.58 12.62 -0.27
C GLU A 78 7.95 11.29 -0.92
N MET A 79 8.49 11.31 -2.15
CA MET A 79 8.97 10.12 -2.84
C MET A 79 10.44 9.87 -2.53
N PHE A 80 10.78 8.67 -2.04
CA PHE A 80 12.16 8.22 -1.95
C PHE A 80 12.69 7.89 -3.35
N LYS A 81 13.45 8.80 -3.94
CA LYS A 81 14.11 8.64 -5.24
C LYS A 81 15.52 8.06 -5.05
N LEU A 82 15.92 7.14 -5.91
CA LEU A 82 17.22 6.46 -5.87
C LEU A 82 17.72 6.15 -7.28
N ASN A 83 19.01 5.87 -7.39
CA ASN A 83 19.61 5.47 -8.66
C ASN A 83 20.26 4.09 -8.50
N ASP A 84 20.24 3.29 -9.56
CA ASP A 84 21.00 2.07 -9.62
C ASP A 84 22.50 2.37 -9.92
N ARG A 85 23.31 1.32 -10.02
CA ARG A 85 24.76 1.44 -10.32
C ARG A 85 25.06 2.00 -11.71
N HIS A 86 24.08 1.96 -12.61
CA HIS A 86 24.19 2.42 -13.99
C HIS A 86 23.59 3.81 -14.19
N GLY A 87 23.06 4.42 -13.13
CA GLY A 87 22.46 5.76 -13.15
C GLY A 87 21.00 5.79 -13.56
N HIS A 88 20.32 4.63 -13.66
CA HIS A 88 18.88 4.61 -13.90
C HIS A 88 18.12 5.06 -12.65
N GLU A 89 17.12 5.87 -12.84
CA GLU A 89 16.30 6.41 -11.77
C GLU A 89 15.18 5.45 -11.35
N TYR A 90 15.00 5.30 -10.06
CA TYR A 90 13.94 4.51 -9.41
C TYR A 90 13.34 5.28 -8.25
N CYS A 91 12.24 4.75 -7.71
CA CYS A 91 11.72 5.15 -6.40
C CYS A 91 11.36 3.93 -5.55
N LEU A 92 11.27 4.13 -4.24
CA LEU A 92 10.55 3.19 -3.36
C LEU A 92 9.06 3.54 -3.43
N GLY A 93 8.23 2.57 -3.80
CA GLY A 93 6.82 2.79 -4.08
C GLY A 93 6.04 3.41 -2.93
N PRO A 94 5.60 4.67 -3.05
CA PRO A 94 4.66 5.28 -2.11
C PRO A 94 3.23 4.76 -2.33
N THR A 95 2.98 4.26 -3.51
CA THR A 95 1.75 3.63 -4.00
C THR A 95 2.08 2.82 -5.27
N HIS A 96 1.13 2.08 -5.85
CA HIS A 96 1.39 1.19 -6.99
C HIS A 96 0.43 1.35 -8.17
N GLU A 97 -0.30 2.47 -8.29
CA GLU A 97 -1.23 2.71 -9.40
C GLU A 97 -0.54 2.59 -10.75
N GLU A 98 0.62 3.21 -10.91
CA GLU A 98 1.40 3.17 -12.15
C GLU A 98 1.79 1.75 -12.53
N LEU A 99 2.34 1.02 -11.54
CA LEU A 99 2.86 -0.32 -11.77
C LEU A 99 1.75 -1.32 -12.07
N VAL A 100 0.65 -1.31 -11.30
CA VAL A 100 -0.48 -2.22 -11.52
C VAL A 100 -1.17 -1.94 -12.86
N THR A 101 -1.23 -0.68 -13.28
CA THR A 101 -1.79 -0.30 -14.59
C THR A 101 -0.93 -0.85 -15.73
N VAL A 102 0.39 -0.73 -15.63
CA VAL A 102 1.31 -1.33 -16.60
C VAL A 102 1.17 -2.86 -16.62
N LEU A 103 1.14 -3.50 -15.45
CA LEU A 103 0.99 -4.94 -15.33
C LEU A 103 -0.32 -5.43 -15.95
N THR A 104 -1.43 -4.81 -15.61
CA THR A 104 -2.76 -5.15 -16.17
C THR A 104 -2.78 -4.96 -17.68
N LYS A 105 -2.16 -3.89 -18.20
CA LYS A 105 -2.04 -3.66 -19.65
C LYS A 105 -1.22 -4.75 -20.35
N MET A 106 -0.19 -5.29 -19.69
CA MET A 106 0.65 -6.36 -20.25
C MET A 106 -0.12 -7.70 -20.35
N ASP A 107 -0.95 -7.99 -19.35
CA ASP A 107 -1.66 -9.28 -19.24
C ASP A 107 -3.06 -9.28 -19.87
N THR A 108 -3.67 -8.09 -20.03
CA THR A 108 -5.01 -7.97 -20.61
C THR A 108 -4.94 -7.71 -22.10
N SER A 109 -5.27 -8.71 -22.90
CA SER A 109 -5.28 -8.62 -24.37
C SER A 109 -6.67 -8.37 -24.97
N SER A 110 -7.73 -8.49 -24.17
CA SER A 110 -9.12 -8.33 -24.59
C SER A 110 -10.00 -7.76 -23.48
N TYR A 111 -10.94 -6.89 -23.84
CA TYR A 111 -11.96 -6.38 -22.91
C TYR A 111 -12.80 -7.48 -22.25
N LYS A 112 -12.86 -8.67 -22.85
CA LYS A 112 -13.56 -9.84 -22.28
C LYS A 112 -12.90 -10.39 -21.01
N GLN A 113 -11.67 -9.95 -20.70
CA GLN A 113 -10.95 -10.32 -19.49
C GLN A 113 -11.29 -9.39 -18.32
N LEU A 114 -12.05 -8.31 -18.56
CA LEU A 114 -12.55 -7.41 -17.55
C LEU A 114 -13.89 -7.91 -16.98
N PRO A 115 -14.24 -7.65 -15.72
CA PRO A 115 -13.44 -6.84 -14.77
C PRO A 115 -12.22 -7.59 -14.23
N VAL A 116 -11.18 -6.83 -13.87
CA VAL A 116 -10.01 -7.34 -13.13
C VAL A 116 -9.95 -6.61 -11.78
N SER A 117 -9.89 -7.38 -10.70
CA SER A 117 -9.72 -6.86 -9.33
C SER A 117 -8.50 -7.50 -8.70
N LEU A 118 -7.52 -6.68 -8.38
CA LEU A 118 -6.23 -7.10 -7.83
C LEU A 118 -5.96 -6.37 -6.51
N TYR A 119 -5.30 -7.05 -5.58
CA TYR A 119 -4.84 -6.40 -4.34
C TYR A 119 -3.47 -6.93 -3.93
N GLN A 120 -2.81 -6.19 -3.08
CA GLN A 120 -1.59 -6.65 -2.40
C GLN A 120 -1.57 -6.18 -0.96
N ILE A 121 -0.79 -6.89 -0.13
CA ILE A 121 -0.39 -6.46 1.19
C ILE A 121 1.12 -6.28 1.14
N GLN A 122 1.59 -5.04 1.13
CA GLN A 122 2.98 -4.72 0.85
C GLN A 122 3.43 -3.46 1.58
N ASN A 123 4.73 -3.38 1.87
CA ASN A 123 5.34 -2.16 2.38
C ASN A 123 5.20 -1.01 1.40
N LYS A 124 4.97 0.17 1.95
CA LYS A 124 4.98 1.45 1.24
C LYS A 124 5.98 2.38 1.92
N TYR A 125 6.52 3.29 1.13
CA TYR A 125 7.56 4.22 1.56
C TYR A 125 7.17 5.65 1.21
N ARG A 126 7.08 6.52 2.22
CA ARG A 126 6.83 7.96 2.05
C ARG A 126 7.80 8.75 2.90
N ASP A 127 8.59 9.64 2.29
CA ASP A 127 9.52 10.49 3.05
C ASP A 127 8.77 11.61 3.77
N GLU A 128 8.02 11.18 4.77
CA GLU A 128 7.24 12.07 5.61
C GLU A 128 8.11 13.13 6.29
N LYS A 129 7.85 14.39 5.99
CA LYS A 129 8.59 15.52 6.56
C LYS A 129 8.49 15.57 8.08
N ARG A 130 7.33 15.18 8.65
CA ARG A 130 7.07 15.18 10.08
C ARG A 130 6.35 13.91 10.52
N PRO A 131 7.06 12.77 10.64
CA PRO A 131 6.47 11.55 11.17
C PRO A 131 5.92 11.78 12.57
N ARG A 132 4.69 11.30 12.84
CA ARG A 132 3.99 11.53 14.12
C ARG A 132 3.20 10.30 14.53
N PHE A 133 2.90 10.22 15.82
CA PHE A 133 1.98 9.23 16.39
C PHE A 133 2.38 7.78 16.11
N GLY A 134 3.68 7.50 16.09
CA GLY A 134 4.19 6.14 15.87
C GLY A 134 3.82 5.60 14.48
N LEU A 135 3.04 4.54 14.43
CA LEU A 135 2.66 3.86 13.19
C LEU A 135 1.65 4.62 12.34
N MET A 136 0.93 5.62 12.90
CA MET A 136 -0.12 6.34 12.18
C MET A 136 0.42 7.22 11.05
N ARG A 137 1.64 7.73 11.20
CA ARG A 137 2.31 8.52 10.18
C ARG A 137 3.80 8.23 10.18
N SER A 138 4.16 7.09 9.64
CA SER A 138 5.53 6.57 9.53
C SER A 138 6.05 6.71 8.09
N ARG A 139 7.36 6.51 7.91
CA ARG A 139 8.02 6.56 6.61
C ARG A 139 7.98 5.22 5.88
N GLU A 140 7.89 4.13 6.63
CA GLU A 140 7.68 2.78 6.12
C GLU A 140 6.49 2.18 6.87
N PHE A 141 5.57 1.58 6.14
CA PHE A 141 4.37 0.97 6.69
C PHE A 141 3.81 -0.10 5.76
N ILE A 142 3.05 -1.04 6.32
CA ILE A 142 2.35 -2.08 5.56
C ILE A 142 0.98 -1.53 5.17
N MET A 143 0.61 -1.70 3.90
CA MET A 143 -0.68 -1.29 3.37
C MET A 143 -1.32 -2.44 2.58
N LYS A 144 -2.63 -2.64 2.76
CA LYS A 144 -3.43 -3.30 1.76
C LYS A 144 -3.89 -2.23 0.76
N ASP A 145 -3.48 -2.38 -0.47
CA ASP A 145 -3.94 -1.57 -1.60
C ASP A 145 -4.60 -2.47 -2.63
N ALA A 146 -5.71 -2.01 -3.19
CA ALA A 146 -6.50 -2.75 -4.16
C ALA A 146 -6.82 -1.87 -5.37
N TYR A 147 -6.92 -2.50 -6.53
CA TYR A 147 -7.06 -1.85 -7.82
C TYR A 147 -8.05 -2.61 -8.67
N THR A 148 -8.98 -1.90 -9.29
CA THR A 148 -10.01 -2.49 -10.14
C THR A 148 -9.97 -1.86 -11.52
N PHE A 149 -10.22 -2.68 -12.54
CA PHE A 149 -10.28 -2.29 -13.93
C PHE A 149 -11.57 -2.84 -14.52
N ASP A 150 -12.43 -1.98 -14.98
CA ASP A 150 -13.74 -2.32 -15.50
C ASP A 150 -13.93 -1.82 -16.94
N MET A 151 -15.00 -2.28 -17.60
CA MET A 151 -15.33 -1.88 -18.95
C MET A 151 -16.08 -0.55 -19.03
N ASP A 152 -16.83 -0.20 -17.98
CA ASP A 152 -17.72 0.93 -17.92
C ASP A 152 -17.85 1.47 -16.49
N GLU A 153 -18.49 2.64 -16.37
CA GLU A 153 -18.70 3.33 -15.10
C GLU A 153 -19.61 2.52 -14.14
N GLU A 154 -20.58 1.78 -14.67
CA GLU A 154 -21.47 0.96 -13.85
C GLU A 154 -20.70 -0.19 -13.18
N GLY A 155 -19.79 -0.84 -13.91
CA GLY A 155 -18.88 -1.84 -13.38
C GLY A 155 -17.95 -1.27 -12.30
N LEU A 156 -17.37 -0.10 -12.59
CA LEU A 156 -16.50 0.60 -11.63
C LEU A 156 -17.26 0.95 -10.33
N ASP A 157 -18.48 1.44 -10.44
CA ASP A 157 -19.32 1.78 -9.28
C ASP A 157 -19.66 0.53 -8.44
N ARG A 158 -20.01 -0.60 -9.09
CA ARG A 158 -20.20 -1.88 -8.41
C ARG A 158 -18.96 -2.30 -7.61
N GLN A 159 -17.78 -2.22 -8.21
CA GLN A 159 -16.52 -2.57 -7.55
C GLN A 159 -16.21 -1.63 -6.37
N TYR A 160 -16.48 -0.34 -6.54
CA TYR A 160 -16.35 0.64 -5.45
C TYR A 160 -17.22 0.29 -4.25
N HIS A 161 -18.50 -0.03 -4.48
CA HIS A 161 -19.43 -0.40 -3.40
C HIS A 161 -19.06 -1.73 -2.73
N LEU A 162 -18.56 -2.71 -3.48
CA LEU A 162 -18.04 -3.96 -2.93
C LEU A 162 -16.85 -3.69 -2.00
N MET A 163 -15.93 -2.85 -2.44
CA MET A 163 -14.75 -2.48 -1.66
C MET A 163 -15.11 -1.69 -0.40
N LEU A 164 -16.08 -0.78 -0.50
CA LEU A 164 -16.59 0.00 0.64
C LEU A 164 -17.24 -0.92 1.68
N SER A 165 -18.05 -1.89 1.24
CA SER A 165 -18.66 -2.89 2.12
C SER A 165 -17.61 -3.70 2.89
N LEU A 166 -16.54 -4.11 2.21
CA LEU A 166 -15.42 -4.84 2.82
C LEU A 166 -14.71 -4.02 3.90
N ILE A 167 -14.46 -2.74 3.65
CA ILE A 167 -13.82 -1.86 4.65
C ILE A 167 -14.66 -1.80 5.92
N HIS A 168 -15.97 -1.69 5.82
CA HIS A 168 -16.87 -1.68 6.97
C HIS A 168 -16.91 -3.00 7.74
N ILE A 169 -16.64 -4.14 7.10
CA ILE A 169 -16.62 -5.45 7.77
C ILE A 169 -15.27 -5.65 8.49
N SER A 170 -14.19 -5.13 7.93
CA SER A 170 -12.83 -5.29 8.48
C SER A 170 -12.49 -4.31 9.61
N GLU A 171 -13.30 -3.28 9.85
CA GLU A 171 -13.18 -2.36 10.98
C GLU A 171 -13.81 -2.93 12.26
#